data_5efffb5eb4aef58b482372e10b8dd390
#
_entry.id   5efffb5eb4aef58b482372e10b8dd390
#
_cell.length_a   1.000
_cell.length_b   1.000
_cell.length_c   1.000
_cell.angle_alpha   90.00
_cell.angle_beta   90.00
_cell.angle_gamma   90.00
#
_symmetry.space_group_name_H-M   'P 1'
#
loop_
_entity.id
_entity.type
_entity.pdbx_description
1 polymer ?
#
loop_
_entity_poly.entity_id
_entity_poly.type
_entity_poly.pdbx_seq_one_letter_code
_entity_poly.pdbx_strand_id
1 'polypeptide(L)'
;MSKYIFTVTAGRSGQVSLTETINKYSLNCHAEVEHPEIHTFFKGRLGKYEHNFRRKFIETNELLGRGKILTSFSNNNISYIASIAKKKKSIFNGFLEGESQIYFDVGKHFARGFHLGFEEILKSYSVVLLVRDPMENILSFIRRDKDFFRDNNHPSDAMNQYVFIKDQYTSVDLYAWMWVETYLRFLSIKKSEKVNSYYVLHTEDLNKKEKIMDLFEV
;
A
#
# COMPACT_ATOMS: atom_id res chain seq x y z
N MET A 1 -1.83 -9.81 -19.03
CA MET A 1 -1.97 -8.93 -17.84
C MET A 1 -1.65 -9.70 -16.56
N SER A 2 -1.03 -9.06 -15.56
CA SER A 2 -0.74 -9.71 -14.28
C SER A 2 -2.01 -9.93 -13.47
N LYS A 3 -2.09 -11.06 -12.75
CA LYS A 3 -3.18 -11.38 -11.82
C LYS A 3 -3.24 -10.43 -10.62
N TYR A 4 -2.13 -9.79 -10.26
CA TYR A 4 -2.01 -8.90 -9.12
C TYR A 4 -1.48 -7.54 -9.55
N ILE A 5 -2.14 -6.49 -9.09
CA ILE A 5 -1.70 -5.09 -9.24
C ILE A 5 -1.53 -4.51 -7.84
N PHE A 6 -0.43 -3.82 -7.61
CA PHE A 6 -0.14 -3.18 -6.32
C PHE A 6 0.05 -1.68 -6.49
N THR A 7 -0.52 -0.92 -5.56
CA THR A 7 -0.28 0.53 -5.53
C THR A 7 0.99 0.84 -4.74
N VAL A 8 1.82 1.69 -5.31
CA VAL A 8 2.89 2.40 -4.60
C VAL A 8 2.41 3.82 -4.35
N THR A 9 2.28 4.20 -3.10
CA THR A 9 1.76 5.52 -2.73
C THR A 9 2.21 5.92 -1.33
N ALA A 10 2.46 7.20 -1.13
CA ALA A 10 2.70 7.76 0.19
C ALA A 10 1.47 7.65 1.12
N GLY A 11 0.30 7.41 0.55
CA GLY A 11 -1.00 7.50 1.21
C GLY A 11 -1.59 8.91 1.06
N ARG A 12 -2.86 9.08 1.41
CA ARG A 12 -3.57 10.37 1.24
C ARG A 12 -3.60 10.89 -0.21
N SER A 13 -3.50 9.99 -1.16
CA SER A 13 -3.43 10.28 -2.60
C SER A 13 -4.68 9.82 -3.35
N GLY A 14 -5.86 9.73 -2.69
CA GLY A 14 -7.10 9.35 -3.37
C GLY A 14 -7.32 7.83 -3.51
N GLN A 15 -6.73 7.01 -2.63
CA GLN A 15 -6.82 5.54 -2.66
C GLN A 15 -8.27 5.04 -2.67
N VAL A 16 -9.14 5.61 -1.82
CA VAL A 16 -10.57 5.24 -1.75
C VAL A 16 -11.25 5.53 -3.10
N SER A 17 -11.06 6.75 -3.64
CA SER A 17 -11.64 7.13 -4.93
C SER A 17 -11.16 6.24 -6.07
N LEU A 18 -9.86 5.86 -6.08
CA LEU A 18 -9.31 4.93 -7.06
C LEU A 18 -10.02 3.57 -6.98
N THR A 19 -10.14 3.01 -5.76
CA THR A 19 -10.80 1.72 -5.54
C THR A 19 -12.27 1.74 -5.98
N GLU A 20 -13.02 2.78 -5.59
CA GLU A 20 -14.42 2.94 -5.98
C GLU A 20 -14.56 3.06 -7.51
N THR A 21 -13.67 3.79 -8.16
CA THR A 21 -13.70 3.96 -9.61
C THR A 21 -13.39 2.66 -10.33
N ILE A 22 -12.37 1.92 -9.88
CA ILE A 22 -12.02 0.61 -10.47
C ILE A 22 -13.19 -0.36 -10.32
N ASN A 23 -13.73 -0.54 -9.12
CA ASN A 23 -14.83 -1.47 -8.86
C ASN A 23 -16.13 -1.08 -9.60
N LYS A 24 -16.30 0.21 -9.93
CA LYS A 24 -17.45 0.68 -10.69
C LYS A 24 -17.34 0.40 -12.19
N TYR A 25 -16.14 0.49 -12.76
CA TYR A 25 -15.96 0.50 -14.20
C TYR A 25 -15.26 -0.74 -14.76
N SER A 26 -14.55 -1.52 -13.94
CA SER A 26 -13.88 -2.74 -14.37
C SER A 26 -14.66 -3.97 -13.91
N LEU A 27 -15.10 -4.81 -14.85
CA LEU A 27 -15.80 -6.07 -14.55
C LEU A 27 -14.83 -7.18 -14.14
N ASN A 28 -13.58 -7.10 -14.59
CA ASN A 28 -12.58 -8.18 -14.41
C ASN A 28 -11.60 -7.91 -13.26
N CYS A 29 -11.72 -6.79 -12.56
CA CYS A 29 -10.81 -6.39 -11.49
C CYS A 29 -11.57 -6.14 -10.19
N HIS A 30 -11.09 -6.74 -9.11
CA HIS A 30 -11.52 -6.46 -7.75
C HIS A 30 -10.46 -5.62 -7.04
N ALA A 31 -10.81 -4.41 -6.63
CA ALA A 31 -9.90 -3.50 -5.93
C ALA A 31 -10.29 -3.33 -4.46
N GLU A 32 -9.30 -3.34 -3.56
CA GLU A 32 -9.48 -3.18 -2.12
C GLU A 32 -8.49 -2.18 -1.52
N VAL A 33 -8.97 -1.34 -0.59
CA VAL A 33 -8.12 -0.39 0.15
C VAL A 33 -7.58 -1.02 1.42
N GLU A 34 -6.24 -1.09 1.54
CA GLU A 34 -5.56 -1.54 2.78
C GLU A 34 -6.15 -2.85 3.35
N HIS A 35 -6.40 -3.83 2.49
CA HIS A 35 -6.97 -5.12 2.88
C HIS A 35 -5.95 -5.98 3.69
N PRO A 36 -6.37 -6.85 4.65
CA PRO A 36 -7.77 -7.19 4.98
C PRO A 36 -8.46 -6.10 5.79
N GLU A 37 -9.72 -5.85 5.45
CA GLU A 37 -10.58 -4.97 6.23
C GLU A 37 -11.06 -5.68 7.51
N ILE A 38 -11.15 -4.93 8.61
CA ILE A 38 -11.63 -5.46 9.88
C ILE A 38 -13.16 -5.34 9.93
N HIS A 39 -13.83 -6.44 9.68
CA HIS A 39 -15.27 -6.51 9.86
C HIS A 39 -15.64 -6.59 11.33
N THR A 40 -16.56 -5.74 11.77
CA THR A 40 -17.09 -5.71 13.14
C THR A 40 -18.52 -6.24 13.18
N PHE A 41 -18.86 -7.02 14.23
CA PHE A 41 -20.22 -7.51 14.43
C PHE A 41 -21.14 -6.39 14.95
N PHE A 42 -20.60 -5.47 15.73
CA PHE A 42 -21.35 -4.36 16.32
C PHE A 42 -21.24 -3.10 15.47
N LYS A 43 -22.25 -2.23 15.60
CA LYS A 43 -22.29 -0.90 14.97
C LYS A 43 -22.07 0.20 16.02
N GLY A 44 -21.76 1.41 15.57
CA GLY A 44 -21.58 2.59 16.42
C GLY A 44 -20.39 2.50 17.37
N ARG A 45 -20.57 2.91 18.63
CA ARG A 45 -19.49 2.96 19.63
C ARG A 45 -18.93 1.57 19.96
N LEU A 46 -19.79 0.59 20.12
CA LEU A 46 -19.37 -0.80 20.39
C LEU A 46 -18.56 -1.38 19.22
N GLY A 47 -18.98 -1.15 17.98
CA GLY A 47 -18.20 -1.53 16.81
C GLY A 47 -16.82 -0.89 16.76
N LYS A 48 -16.71 0.37 17.21
CA LYS A 48 -15.40 1.07 17.30
C LYS A 48 -14.47 0.41 18.33
N TYR A 49 -15.01 -0.01 19.48
CA TYR A 49 -14.25 -0.75 20.51
C TYR A 49 -13.83 -2.13 20.00
N GLU A 50 -14.75 -2.87 19.38
CA GLU A 50 -14.48 -4.17 18.75
C GLU A 50 -13.41 -4.04 17.69
N HIS A 51 -13.51 -3.08 16.77
CA HIS A 51 -12.51 -2.82 15.74
C HIS A 51 -11.12 -2.57 16.33
N ASN A 52 -11.01 -1.74 17.36
CA ASN A 52 -9.75 -1.45 18.03
C ASN A 52 -9.17 -2.68 18.73
N PHE A 53 -10.02 -3.49 19.38
CA PHE A 53 -9.63 -4.72 20.05
C PHE A 53 -9.12 -5.75 19.04
N ARG A 54 -9.90 -6.04 17.98
CA ARG A 54 -9.52 -6.97 16.92
C ARG A 54 -8.21 -6.57 16.25
N ARG A 55 -8.06 -5.29 15.93
CA ARG A 55 -6.84 -4.74 15.33
C ARG A 55 -5.61 -4.88 16.22
N LYS A 56 -5.80 -4.86 17.54
CA LYS A 56 -4.71 -4.95 18.51
C LYS A 56 -4.33 -6.40 18.85
N PHE A 57 -5.32 -7.29 18.95
CA PHE A 57 -5.15 -8.60 19.58
C PHE A 57 -5.45 -9.79 18.69
N ILE A 58 -6.30 -9.65 17.68
CA ILE A 58 -6.79 -10.78 16.88
C ILE A 58 -6.28 -10.70 15.44
N GLU A 59 -6.50 -9.57 14.77
CA GLU A 59 -6.10 -9.37 13.39
C GLU A 59 -4.75 -8.68 13.35
N THR A 60 -3.75 -9.42 12.96
CA THR A 60 -2.37 -8.97 13.07
C THR A 60 -2.14 -7.73 12.21
N ASN A 61 -1.61 -6.68 12.81
CA ASN A 61 -1.10 -5.50 12.11
C ASN A 61 -0.17 -5.87 10.95
N GLU A 62 0.37 -7.06 10.96
CA GLU A 62 1.27 -7.64 9.98
C GLU A 62 0.63 -7.82 8.61
N LEU A 63 -0.61 -8.35 8.55
CA LEU A 63 -1.35 -8.46 7.27
C LEU A 63 -1.65 -7.09 6.65
N LEU A 64 -1.70 -6.03 7.48
CA LEU A 64 -1.82 -4.65 7.03
C LEU A 64 -0.46 -4.02 6.67
N GLY A 65 0.67 -4.72 6.84
CA GLY A 65 2.00 -4.18 6.57
C GLY A 65 2.56 -3.27 7.65
N ARG A 66 2.14 -3.49 8.91
CA ARG A 66 2.54 -2.74 10.10
C ARG A 66 3.32 -3.61 11.09
N GLY A 67 3.78 -3.00 12.18
CA GLY A 67 4.44 -3.71 13.27
C GLY A 67 5.64 -4.51 12.78
N LYS A 68 5.62 -5.84 12.94
CA LYS A 68 6.75 -6.70 12.57
C LYS A 68 7.13 -6.67 11.08
N ILE A 69 6.22 -6.28 10.17
CA ILE A 69 6.59 -6.09 8.75
C ILE A 69 7.58 -4.95 8.60
N LEU A 70 7.31 -3.80 9.25
CA LEU A 70 8.22 -2.65 9.20
C LEU A 70 9.58 -2.98 9.85
N THR A 71 9.57 -3.62 11.02
CA THR A 71 10.80 -4.06 11.71
C THR A 71 11.56 -5.11 10.89
N SER A 72 10.83 -6.04 10.25
CA SER A 72 11.46 -7.05 9.38
C SER A 72 12.07 -6.43 8.12
N PHE A 73 11.45 -5.40 7.58
CA PHE A 73 12.04 -4.62 6.48
C PHE A 73 13.36 -3.97 6.92
N SER A 74 13.34 -3.22 8.04
CA SER A 74 14.54 -2.54 8.58
C SER A 74 15.68 -3.53 8.88
N ASN A 75 15.35 -4.76 9.30
CA ASN A 75 16.31 -5.82 9.62
C ASN A 75 16.62 -6.76 8.44
N ASN A 76 16.14 -6.45 7.23
CA ASN A 76 16.30 -7.28 6.03
C ASN A 76 15.82 -8.74 6.22
N ASN A 77 14.78 -8.96 7.05
CA ASN A 77 14.20 -10.27 7.28
C ASN A 77 13.14 -10.60 6.23
N ILE A 78 13.60 -10.85 5.00
CA ILE A 78 12.74 -11.08 3.83
C ILE A 78 11.90 -12.36 4.00
N SER A 79 12.46 -13.41 4.61
CA SER A 79 11.75 -14.67 4.80
C SER A 79 10.49 -14.52 5.65
N TYR A 80 10.55 -13.69 6.70
CA TYR A 80 9.37 -13.37 7.50
C TYR A 80 8.34 -12.59 6.69
N ILE A 81 8.76 -11.54 5.95
CA ILE A 81 7.86 -10.75 5.10
C ILE A 81 7.19 -11.66 4.06
N ALA A 82 7.94 -12.57 3.43
CA ALA A 82 7.41 -13.52 2.45
C ALA A 82 6.38 -14.48 3.06
N SER A 83 6.58 -14.93 4.30
CA SER A 83 5.62 -15.77 5.01
C SER A 83 4.27 -15.07 5.22
N ILE A 84 4.28 -13.78 5.57
CA ILE A 84 3.06 -12.98 5.73
C ILE A 84 2.46 -12.60 4.37
N ALA A 85 3.28 -12.28 3.38
CA ALA A 85 2.84 -12.04 2.00
C ALA A 85 2.12 -13.26 1.41
N LYS A 86 2.57 -14.49 1.72
CA LYS A 86 1.91 -15.73 1.33
C LYS A 86 0.51 -15.86 1.94
N LYS A 87 0.34 -15.51 3.22
CA LYS A 87 -0.99 -15.47 3.87
C LYS A 87 -1.88 -14.41 3.21
N LYS A 88 -1.35 -13.21 2.98
CA LYS A 88 -2.08 -12.13 2.32
C LYS A 88 -2.49 -12.51 0.90
N LYS A 89 -1.62 -13.17 0.12
CA LYS A 89 -1.94 -13.70 -1.20
C LYS A 89 -3.09 -14.71 -1.17
N SER A 90 -3.14 -15.57 -0.14
CA SER A 90 -4.27 -16.52 0.01
C SER A 90 -5.61 -15.79 0.17
N ILE A 91 -5.63 -14.69 0.91
CA ILE A 91 -6.82 -13.84 1.04
C ILE A 91 -7.19 -13.22 -0.32
N PHE A 92 -6.21 -12.68 -1.04
CA PHE A 92 -6.42 -12.10 -2.37
C PHE A 92 -7.02 -13.12 -3.36
N ASN A 93 -6.58 -14.36 -3.29
CA ASN A 93 -7.09 -15.42 -4.14
C ASN A 93 -8.59 -15.69 -3.93
N GLY A 94 -9.13 -15.47 -2.72
CA GLY A 94 -10.55 -15.59 -2.44
C GLY A 94 -11.41 -14.59 -3.23
N PHE A 95 -10.85 -13.45 -3.63
CA PHE A 95 -11.54 -12.46 -4.48
C PHE A 95 -11.42 -12.75 -5.97
N LEU A 96 -10.57 -13.70 -6.35
CA LEU A 96 -10.35 -14.12 -7.75
C LEU A 96 -11.20 -15.33 -8.13
N GLU A 97 -12.09 -15.74 -7.24
CA GLU A 97 -13.09 -16.77 -7.50
C GLU A 97 -14.33 -16.10 -8.11
N GLY A 98 -14.68 -16.48 -9.34
CA GLY A 98 -15.82 -15.91 -10.10
C GLY A 98 -15.39 -15.06 -11.30
N GLU A 99 -16.00 -13.89 -11.47
CA GLU A 99 -15.79 -13.03 -12.65
C GLU A 99 -14.48 -12.24 -12.61
N SER A 100 -13.97 -11.93 -11.40
CA SER A 100 -12.75 -11.14 -11.25
C SER A 100 -11.49 -11.98 -11.51
N GLN A 101 -10.68 -11.56 -12.47
CA GLN A 101 -9.42 -12.20 -12.83
C GLN A 101 -8.19 -11.47 -12.29
N ILE A 102 -8.38 -10.23 -11.86
CA ILE A 102 -7.34 -9.32 -11.36
C ILE A 102 -7.70 -8.86 -9.96
N TYR A 103 -6.73 -8.94 -9.05
CA TYR A 103 -6.81 -8.32 -7.73
C TYR A 103 -5.92 -7.09 -7.67
N PHE A 104 -6.48 -5.96 -7.24
CA PHE A 104 -5.76 -4.71 -7.11
C PHE A 104 -5.68 -4.27 -5.63
N ASP A 105 -4.51 -4.43 -5.01
CA ASP A 105 -4.23 -3.95 -3.65
C ASP A 105 -3.93 -2.45 -3.66
N VAL A 106 -4.93 -1.64 -3.33
CA VAL A 106 -4.80 -0.18 -3.27
C VAL A 106 -4.31 0.23 -1.88
N GLY A 107 -3.06 -0.12 -1.57
CA GLY A 107 -2.47 0.07 -0.24
C GLY A 107 -1.13 0.79 -0.26
N LYS A 108 -0.88 1.63 0.75
CA LYS A 108 0.43 2.28 0.95
C LYS A 108 1.52 1.32 1.45
N HIS A 109 1.12 0.17 2.00
CA HIS A 109 2.02 -0.73 2.71
C HIS A 109 2.80 -1.67 1.77
N PHE A 110 2.39 -1.78 0.50
CA PHE A 110 3.15 -2.56 -0.47
C PHE A 110 4.62 -2.09 -0.53
N ALA A 111 4.85 -0.81 -0.80
CA ALA A 111 6.19 -0.25 -0.88
C ALA A 111 6.92 -0.13 0.47
N ARG A 112 6.24 -0.31 1.61
CA ARG A 112 6.83 -0.17 2.95
C ARG A 112 7.39 -1.47 3.53
N GLY A 113 7.47 -2.51 2.71
CA GLY A 113 8.05 -3.80 3.09
C GLY A 113 7.49 -4.97 2.32
N PHE A 114 6.18 -5.00 2.04
CA PHE A 114 5.57 -6.14 1.36
C PHE A 114 6.11 -6.43 -0.03
N HIS A 115 6.59 -5.42 -0.77
CA HIS A 115 7.19 -5.65 -2.09
C HIS A 115 8.30 -6.71 -2.05
N LEU A 116 9.14 -6.73 -1.00
CA LEU A 116 10.18 -7.76 -0.85
C LEU A 116 9.58 -9.17 -0.71
N GLY A 117 8.51 -9.31 0.08
CA GLY A 117 7.85 -10.60 0.25
C GLY A 117 7.10 -11.07 -0.99
N PHE A 118 6.42 -10.16 -1.69
CA PHE A 118 5.74 -10.49 -2.94
C PHE A 118 6.71 -10.80 -4.07
N GLU A 119 7.87 -10.13 -4.09
CA GLU A 119 8.97 -10.45 -4.98
C GLU A 119 9.40 -11.91 -4.85
N GLU A 120 9.45 -12.46 -3.63
CA GLU A 120 9.81 -13.87 -3.40
C GLU A 120 8.75 -14.86 -3.90
N ILE A 121 7.45 -14.54 -3.72
CA ILE A 121 6.38 -15.53 -3.88
C ILE A 121 5.56 -15.42 -5.16
N LEU A 122 5.65 -14.29 -5.88
CA LEU A 122 4.95 -14.11 -7.16
C LEU A 122 5.87 -14.39 -8.34
N LYS A 123 5.28 -14.90 -9.43
CA LYS A 123 5.97 -15.01 -10.72
C LYS A 123 6.03 -13.66 -11.42
N SER A 124 4.95 -12.92 -11.35
CA SER A 124 4.85 -11.59 -11.92
C SER A 124 3.71 -10.79 -11.27
N TYR A 125 3.82 -9.46 -11.35
CA TYR A 125 2.80 -8.50 -10.89
C TYR A 125 2.96 -7.18 -11.64
N SER A 126 1.96 -6.30 -11.52
CA SER A 126 2.02 -4.94 -12.04
C SER A 126 1.99 -3.94 -10.91
N VAL A 127 2.52 -2.74 -11.13
CA VAL A 127 2.55 -1.68 -10.12
C VAL A 127 1.98 -0.37 -10.64
N VAL A 128 1.24 0.31 -9.79
CA VAL A 128 0.70 1.65 -10.06
C VAL A 128 1.25 2.62 -9.04
N LEU A 129 2.00 3.62 -9.49
CA LEU A 129 2.37 4.76 -8.66
C LEU A 129 1.20 5.73 -8.61
N LEU A 130 0.56 5.86 -7.45
CA LEU A 130 -0.48 6.86 -7.21
C LEU A 130 0.14 8.07 -6.53
N VAL A 131 0.26 9.16 -7.30
CA VAL A 131 0.97 10.40 -6.90
C VAL A 131 -0.03 11.52 -6.63
N ARG A 132 0.23 12.25 -5.57
CA ARG A 132 -0.39 13.52 -5.25
C ARG A 132 0.67 14.60 -5.15
N ASP A 133 0.31 15.86 -5.43
CA ASP A 133 1.18 17.00 -5.17
C ASP A 133 1.82 16.88 -3.77
N PRO A 134 3.14 17.05 -3.63
CA PRO A 134 3.83 16.83 -2.37
C PRO A 134 3.35 17.76 -1.25
N MET A 135 3.10 19.03 -1.56
CA MET A 135 2.64 20.00 -0.55
C MET A 135 1.25 19.67 -0.04
N GLU A 136 0.33 19.33 -0.94
CA GLU A 136 -1.01 18.90 -0.56
C GLU A 136 -1.01 17.58 0.21
N ASN A 137 -0.13 16.64 -0.17
CA ASN A 137 0.03 15.36 0.50
C ASN A 137 0.52 15.56 1.95
N ILE A 138 1.61 16.30 2.14
CA ILE A 138 2.21 16.62 3.44
C ILE A 138 1.20 17.34 4.34
N LEU A 139 0.54 18.39 3.84
CA LEU A 139 -0.48 19.13 4.59
C LEU A 139 -1.65 18.23 5.02
N SER A 140 -2.07 17.30 4.16
CA SER A 140 -3.13 16.35 4.47
C SER A 140 -2.75 15.39 5.61
N PHE A 141 -1.46 15.05 5.76
CA PHE A 141 -0.98 14.24 6.87
C PHE A 141 -0.85 15.05 8.17
N ILE A 142 -0.24 16.23 8.12
CA ILE A 142 -0.04 17.10 9.29
C ILE A 142 -1.38 17.41 9.98
N ARG A 143 -2.44 17.69 9.21
CA ARG A 143 -3.78 17.94 9.75
C ARG A 143 -4.39 16.78 10.52
N ARG A 144 -3.83 15.57 10.44
CA ARG A 144 -4.36 14.37 11.11
C ARG A 144 -3.75 14.09 12.46
N ASP A 145 -2.65 14.69 12.78
CA ASP A 145 -1.90 14.50 14.05
C ASP A 145 -1.78 13.02 14.45
N LYS A 146 -1.28 12.18 13.52
CA LYS A 146 -1.08 10.76 13.77
C LYS A 146 0.38 10.45 14.00
N ASP A 147 0.63 9.46 14.85
CA ASP A 147 1.96 8.89 15.01
C ASP A 147 2.49 8.38 13.67
N PHE A 148 3.58 9.01 13.21
CA PHE A 148 4.22 8.71 11.94
C PHE A 148 4.77 7.27 11.92
N PHE A 149 5.43 6.86 13.00
CA PHE A 149 6.15 5.58 13.07
C PHE A 149 5.23 4.36 13.20
N ARG A 150 3.95 4.57 13.44
CA ARG A 150 2.96 3.49 13.42
C ARG A 150 2.82 2.83 12.04
N ASP A 151 2.97 3.61 10.97
CA ASP A 151 2.70 3.19 9.60
C ASP A 151 3.93 3.29 8.69
N ASN A 152 5.07 3.77 9.19
CA ASN A 152 6.26 4.05 8.38
C ASN A 152 7.54 3.51 9.01
N ASN A 153 8.51 3.21 8.15
CA ASN A 153 9.88 2.92 8.57
C ASN A 153 10.55 4.18 9.12
N HIS A 154 11.63 4.00 9.88
CA HIS A 154 12.42 5.12 10.34
C HIS A 154 13.24 5.71 9.18
N PRO A 155 13.35 7.05 9.03
CA PRO A 155 14.11 7.65 7.94
C PRO A 155 15.58 7.24 7.88
N SER A 156 16.19 6.91 9.01
CA SER A 156 17.58 6.46 9.09
C SER A 156 17.80 4.98 8.82
N ASP A 157 16.75 4.18 8.55
CA ASP A 157 16.90 2.76 8.27
C ASP A 157 17.74 2.53 7.01
N ALA A 158 18.75 1.65 7.12
CA ALA A 158 19.69 1.36 6.03
C ALA A 158 19.03 0.73 4.80
N MET A 159 17.85 0.12 4.95
CA MET A 159 17.08 -0.46 3.85
C MET A 159 16.29 0.57 3.03
N ASN A 160 16.25 1.83 3.45
CA ASN A 160 15.62 2.89 2.68
C ASN A 160 16.41 3.23 1.41
N GLN A 161 15.72 3.67 0.38
CA GLN A 161 16.35 4.21 -0.83
C GLN A 161 16.96 5.60 -0.58
N TYR A 162 16.38 6.33 0.37
CA TYR A 162 16.87 7.63 0.83
C TYR A 162 17.02 7.60 2.35
N VAL A 163 18.24 7.30 2.81
CA VAL A 163 18.58 7.38 4.24
C VAL A 163 18.70 8.85 4.63
N PHE A 164 17.86 9.27 5.56
CA PHE A 164 17.82 10.64 6.06
C PHE A 164 18.05 10.64 7.56
N ILE A 165 19.15 11.25 7.99
CA ILE A 165 19.58 11.30 9.39
C ILE A 165 19.52 12.74 9.87
N LYS A 166 18.84 12.94 11.01
CA LYS A 166 18.69 14.24 11.65
C LYS A 166 18.53 14.00 13.15
N ASP A 167 19.05 14.90 14.00
CA ASP A 167 18.95 14.78 15.47
C ASP A 167 17.49 14.81 15.96
N GLN A 168 16.67 15.66 15.34
CA GLN A 168 15.24 15.76 15.59
C GLN A 168 14.46 15.98 14.29
N TYR A 169 13.41 15.21 14.09
CA TYR A 169 12.54 15.33 12.94
C TYR A 169 11.29 16.15 13.28
N THR A 170 10.98 17.13 12.47
CA THR A 170 9.65 17.74 12.46
C THR A 170 8.67 16.86 11.68
N SER A 171 7.36 17.06 11.87
CA SER A 171 6.34 16.36 11.05
C SER A 171 6.49 16.65 9.56
N VAL A 172 6.94 17.85 9.21
CA VAL A 172 7.21 18.21 7.80
C VAL A 172 8.38 17.39 7.25
N ASP A 173 9.48 17.28 7.99
CA ASP A 173 10.64 16.45 7.59
C ASP A 173 10.22 15.00 7.32
N LEU A 174 9.44 14.41 8.25
CA LEU A 174 9.01 13.02 8.16
C LEU A 174 8.10 12.77 6.96
N TYR A 175 7.09 13.62 6.73
CA TYR A 175 6.16 13.40 5.63
C TYR A 175 6.76 13.78 4.27
N ALA A 176 7.68 14.76 4.21
CA ALA A 176 8.45 15.06 3.00
C ALA A 176 9.39 13.90 2.65
N TRP A 177 10.13 13.38 3.64
CA TRP A 177 10.95 12.19 3.46
C TRP A 177 10.11 11.01 2.95
N MET A 178 8.99 10.71 3.59
CA MET A 178 8.12 9.60 3.21
C MET A 178 7.64 9.72 1.75
N TRP A 179 7.30 10.94 1.31
CA TRP A 179 6.88 11.18 -0.07
C TRP A 179 8.00 10.85 -1.05
N VAL A 180 9.21 11.38 -0.80
CA VAL A 180 10.41 11.12 -1.61
C VAL A 180 10.78 9.64 -1.59
N GLU A 181 10.84 9.02 -0.42
CA GLU A 181 11.18 7.61 -0.25
C GLU A 181 10.21 6.70 -1.02
N THR A 182 8.91 6.99 -0.98
CA THR A 182 7.89 6.24 -1.73
C THR A 182 8.16 6.29 -3.23
N TYR A 183 8.51 7.46 -3.75
CA TYR A 183 8.83 7.63 -5.16
C TYR A 183 10.10 6.86 -5.55
N LEU A 184 11.15 6.95 -4.75
CA LEU A 184 12.41 6.23 -4.99
C LEU A 184 12.22 4.70 -4.91
N ARG A 185 11.40 4.21 -3.97
CA ARG A 185 11.04 2.79 -3.93
C ARG A 185 10.29 2.35 -5.18
N PHE A 186 9.38 3.16 -5.70
CA PHE A 186 8.75 2.86 -6.98
C PHE A 186 9.78 2.75 -8.10
N LEU A 187 10.74 3.67 -8.19
CA LEU A 187 11.80 3.62 -9.19
C LEU A 187 12.67 2.36 -9.08
N SER A 188 12.85 1.84 -7.86
CA SER A 188 13.55 0.58 -7.60
C SER A 188 12.68 -0.63 -7.98
N ILE A 189 11.44 -0.68 -7.49
CA ILE A 189 10.51 -1.79 -7.71
C ILE A 189 10.24 -2.02 -9.21
N LYS A 190 10.01 -0.95 -9.98
CA LYS A 190 9.71 -1.07 -11.42
C LYS A 190 10.84 -1.67 -12.26
N LYS A 191 12.06 -1.78 -11.72
CA LYS A 191 13.20 -2.41 -12.40
C LYS A 191 13.24 -3.93 -12.22
N SER A 192 12.40 -4.48 -11.35
CA SER A 192 12.33 -5.92 -11.14
C SER A 192 11.84 -6.64 -12.39
N GLU A 193 12.48 -7.76 -12.74
CA GLU A 193 12.06 -8.64 -13.85
C GLU A 193 10.67 -9.25 -13.63
N LYS A 194 10.15 -9.21 -12.39
CA LYS A 194 8.79 -9.68 -12.05
C LYS A 194 7.71 -8.64 -12.27
N VAL A 195 8.08 -7.38 -12.52
CA VAL A 195 7.12 -6.32 -12.85
C VAL A 195 6.80 -6.36 -14.34
N ASN A 196 5.63 -6.89 -14.68
CA ASN A 196 5.18 -6.98 -16.08
C ASN A 196 4.88 -5.60 -16.68
N SER A 197 4.27 -4.73 -15.90
CA SER A 197 3.92 -3.38 -16.34
C SER A 197 3.87 -2.42 -15.16
N TYR A 198 4.05 -1.15 -15.45
CA TYR A 198 3.87 -0.10 -14.45
C TYR A 198 3.13 1.09 -15.05
N TYR A 199 2.39 1.78 -14.21
CA TYR A 199 1.64 2.97 -14.57
C TYR A 199 1.83 4.07 -13.53
N VAL A 200 1.78 5.34 -13.97
CA VAL A 200 1.81 6.51 -13.07
C VAL A 200 0.48 7.23 -13.18
N LEU A 201 -0.23 7.31 -12.07
CA LEU A 201 -1.54 7.94 -11.97
C LEU A 201 -1.47 9.11 -10.98
N HIS A 202 -1.90 10.28 -11.44
CA HIS A 202 -1.99 11.44 -10.57
C HIS A 202 -3.37 11.52 -9.92
N THR A 203 -3.41 12.00 -8.67
CA THR A 203 -4.68 12.16 -7.92
C THR A 203 -5.70 13.01 -8.69
N GLU A 204 -5.22 14.00 -9.42
CA GLU A 204 -6.04 14.92 -10.24
C GLU A 204 -6.71 14.22 -11.44
N ASP A 205 -6.18 13.05 -11.83
CA ASP A 205 -6.70 12.26 -12.95
C ASP A 205 -7.74 11.21 -12.52
N LEU A 206 -7.98 11.04 -11.22
CA LEU A 206 -8.91 10.03 -10.69
C LEU A 206 -10.37 10.23 -11.13
N ASN A 207 -10.73 11.43 -11.55
CA ASN A 207 -12.06 11.75 -12.08
C ASN A 207 -12.17 11.52 -13.60
N LYS A 208 -11.06 11.17 -14.27
CA LYS A 208 -11.00 10.94 -15.72
C LYS A 208 -11.10 9.45 -15.97
N LYS A 209 -12.28 8.97 -16.40
CA LYS A 209 -12.54 7.55 -16.64
C LYS A 209 -11.51 6.94 -17.60
N GLU A 210 -11.18 7.62 -18.67
CA GLU A 210 -10.20 7.19 -19.66
C GLU A 210 -8.84 6.87 -19.05
N LYS A 211 -8.35 7.71 -18.13
CA LYS A 211 -7.06 7.51 -17.43
C LYS A 211 -7.07 6.29 -16.51
N ILE A 212 -8.21 5.97 -15.93
CA ILE A 212 -8.35 4.77 -15.10
C ILE A 212 -8.44 3.53 -16.00
N MET A 213 -9.12 3.61 -17.14
CA MET A 213 -9.24 2.49 -18.07
C MET A 213 -7.90 2.15 -18.72
N ASP A 214 -7.06 3.15 -19.02
CA ASP A 214 -5.70 2.96 -19.56
C ASP A 214 -4.85 2.01 -18.66
N LEU A 215 -5.15 1.89 -17.34
CA LEU A 215 -4.48 0.95 -16.44
C LEU A 215 -4.67 -0.53 -16.85
N PHE A 216 -5.73 -0.83 -17.58
CA PHE A 216 -6.11 -2.19 -17.95
C PHE A 216 -5.78 -2.52 -19.41
N GLU A 217 -5.27 -1.56 -20.17
CA GLU A 217 -4.85 -1.73 -21.56
C GLU A 217 -3.35 -2.01 -21.71
N VAL A 218 -2.57 -1.91 -20.61
CA VAL A 218 -1.10 -2.06 -20.59
C VAL A 218 -0.65 -3.49 -20.27
#